data_b59e98dcf100327d67be8a022f7036e1
#
_entry.id   b59e98dcf100327d67be8a022f7036e1
#
_cell.length_a   1.000
_cell.length_b   1.000
_cell.length_c   1.000
_cell.angle_alpha   90.00
_cell.angle_beta   90.00
_cell.angle_gamma   90.00
#
_symmetry.space_group_name_H-M   'P 1'
#
loop_
_entity.id
_entity.type
_entity.pdbx_description
1 polymer ?
#
loop_
_entity_poly.entity_id
_entity_poly.type
_entity_poly.pdbx_seq_one_letter_code
_entity_poly.pdbx_strand_id
1 'polypeptide(L)'
;RSGQPGDEFAERADGQALFCNTRPRSDLVIAPRSIGKADPFARKTTLARVFRLQRLADDVMLVHLRFPAGIRVKFKAGQHLNLLLDNGERRDFSMANPPRESDGAQLHIRHVPGGAFTTYVFERLRRGDVLKVEVPFGDFVLRESAKPILFVAGSTGFAPIKSIIEDMMLKGIGRE
;
A
#
# COMPACT_ATOMS: atom_id res chain seq x y z
N ARG A 1 -27.40 -24.44 10.67
CA ARG A 1 -26.90 -24.68 9.30
C ARG A 1 -27.66 -23.77 8.33
N SER A 2 -27.09 -22.70 7.88
CA SER A 2 -27.61 -21.94 6.76
C SER A 2 -26.40 -21.44 5.96
N GLY A 3 -25.88 -22.33 5.09
CA GLY A 3 -24.91 -21.99 4.07
C GLY A 3 -25.55 -21.02 3.08
N GLN A 4 -24.83 -19.99 2.71
CA GLN A 4 -25.20 -19.12 1.60
C GLN A 4 -24.47 -19.56 0.32
N PRO A 5 -24.99 -19.28 -0.89
CA PRO A 5 -24.33 -19.61 -2.14
C PRO A 5 -22.95 -18.92 -2.20
N GLY A 6 -21.90 -19.71 -2.34
CA GLY A 6 -20.51 -19.27 -2.35
C GLY A 6 -19.57 -20.16 -1.52
N ASP A 7 -20.12 -21.14 -0.83
CA ASP A 7 -19.38 -22.02 0.07
C ASP A 7 -18.68 -23.23 -0.62
N GLU A 8 -18.63 -23.26 -1.94
CA GLU A 8 -18.24 -24.46 -2.73
C GLU A 8 -16.73 -24.78 -2.75
N PHE A 9 -15.86 -23.99 -2.09
CA PHE A 9 -14.42 -24.13 -2.32
C PHE A 9 -13.55 -24.55 -1.12
N ALA A 10 -14.13 -25.00 -0.01
CA ALA A 10 -13.32 -25.54 1.08
C ALA A 10 -14.08 -26.60 1.87
N GLU A 11 -13.54 -27.82 1.95
CA GLU A 11 -13.95 -28.81 2.96
C GLU A 11 -13.71 -28.21 4.36
N ARG A 12 -14.79 -28.04 5.12
CA ARG A 12 -14.76 -27.48 6.47
C ARG A 12 -15.15 -28.54 7.49
N ALA A 13 -14.37 -28.57 8.55
CA ALA A 13 -14.80 -29.36 9.73
C ALA A 13 -16.05 -28.74 10.37
N ASP A 14 -16.89 -29.55 10.99
CA ASP A 14 -18.09 -29.10 11.71
C ASP A 14 -17.71 -27.99 12.74
N GLY A 15 -18.46 -26.91 12.73
CA GLY A 15 -18.21 -25.74 13.61
C GLY A 15 -17.21 -24.71 13.10
N GLN A 16 -16.65 -24.87 11.90
CA GLN A 16 -15.75 -23.88 11.30
C GLN A 16 -16.47 -22.95 10.32
N ALA A 17 -16.09 -21.67 10.31
CA ALA A 17 -16.62 -20.67 9.40
C ALA A 17 -15.50 -19.78 8.83
N LEU A 18 -15.63 -19.37 7.56
CA LEU A 18 -14.80 -18.33 6.95
C LEU A 18 -15.41 -16.96 7.27
N PHE A 19 -14.77 -16.19 8.14
CA PHE A 19 -15.27 -14.89 8.56
C PHE A 19 -15.45 -13.88 7.41
N CYS A 20 -14.68 -14.01 6.32
CA CYS A 20 -14.84 -13.15 5.13
C CYS A 20 -16.19 -13.35 4.42
N ASN A 21 -16.83 -14.54 4.56
CA ASN A 21 -18.08 -14.88 3.88
C ASN A 21 -19.25 -15.19 4.82
N THR A 22 -19.04 -15.13 6.13
CA THR A 22 -20.05 -15.53 7.11
C THR A 22 -20.58 -14.29 7.85
N ARG A 23 -21.91 -14.15 7.93
CA ARG A 23 -22.58 -13.14 8.75
C ARG A 23 -23.19 -13.81 9.97
N PRO A 24 -22.87 -13.38 11.20
CA PRO A 24 -23.51 -13.92 12.40
C PRO A 24 -25.00 -13.54 12.42
N ARG A 25 -25.84 -14.47 12.88
CA ARG A 25 -27.28 -14.28 13.07
C ARG A 25 -27.68 -14.27 14.54
N SER A 26 -26.73 -14.49 15.44
CA SER A 26 -26.89 -14.51 16.91
C SER A 26 -25.56 -14.15 17.55
N ASP A 27 -25.53 -13.99 18.84
CA ASP A 27 -24.29 -13.88 19.61
C ASP A 27 -23.42 -15.12 19.40
N LEU A 28 -22.13 -14.89 19.21
CA LEU A 28 -21.16 -15.94 18.92
C LEU A 28 -20.06 -15.95 19.96
N VAL A 29 -19.69 -17.15 20.39
CA VAL A 29 -18.41 -17.40 21.06
C VAL A 29 -17.42 -17.89 20.01
N ILE A 30 -16.34 -17.15 19.81
CA ILE A 30 -15.33 -17.46 18.80
C ILE A 30 -14.11 -18.05 19.49
N ALA A 31 -13.69 -19.24 19.06
CA ALA A 31 -12.43 -19.85 19.46
C ALA A 31 -11.44 -19.82 18.27
N PRO A 32 -10.62 -18.78 18.12
CA PRO A 32 -9.63 -18.73 17.06
C PRO A 32 -8.55 -19.79 17.27
N ARG A 33 -8.02 -20.36 16.17
CA ARG A 33 -6.92 -21.35 16.25
C ARG A 33 -5.64 -20.76 16.83
N SER A 34 -5.43 -19.47 16.65
CA SER A 34 -4.30 -18.75 17.24
C SER A 34 -4.70 -17.31 17.54
N ILE A 35 -4.27 -16.81 18.68
CA ILE A 35 -4.32 -15.39 19.01
C ILE A 35 -2.87 -14.89 18.99
N GLY A 36 -2.52 -14.13 17.98
CA GLY A 36 -1.19 -13.53 17.83
C GLY A 36 -1.19 -12.04 18.22
N LYS A 37 0.01 -11.45 18.35
CA LYS A 37 0.14 -10.00 18.42
C LYS A 37 -0.41 -9.40 17.12
N ALA A 38 -1.02 -8.22 17.22
CA ALA A 38 -1.47 -7.48 16.04
C ALA A 38 -0.32 -7.36 15.02
N ASP A 39 -0.60 -7.69 13.77
CA ASP A 39 0.37 -7.56 12.69
C ASP A 39 0.79 -6.09 12.57
N PRO A 40 2.06 -5.75 12.79
CA PRO A 40 2.53 -4.36 12.67
C PRO A 40 2.42 -3.84 11.23
N PHE A 41 2.29 -4.72 10.25
CA PHE A 41 2.06 -4.42 8.83
C PHE A 41 0.58 -4.54 8.43
N ALA A 42 -0.33 -4.66 9.40
CA ALA A 42 -1.77 -4.68 9.12
C ALA A 42 -2.18 -3.44 8.32
N ARG A 43 -3.03 -3.66 7.31
CA ARG A 43 -3.58 -2.59 6.46
C ARG A 43 -4.32 -1.57 7.30
N LYS A 44 -4.12 -0.31 6.96
CA LYS A 44 -4.77 0.83 7.59
C LYS A 44 -5.37 1.73 6.52
N THR A 45 -6.58 2.16 6.75
CA THR A 45 -7.17 3.26 5.99
C THR A 45 -6.97 4.54 6.78
N THR A 46 -6.42 5.56 6.15
CA THR A 46 -6.17 6.86 6.77
C THR A 46 -6.31 7.99 5.77
N LEU A 47 -6.41 9.21 6.27
CA LEU A 47 -6.29 10.40 5.45
C LEU A 47 -4.81 10.77 5.34
N ALA A 48 -4.40 11.26 4.18
CA ALA A 48 -3.04 11.73 3.93
C ALA A 48 -3.10 13.12 3.30
N ARG A 49 -2.36 14.06 3.88
CA ARG A 49 -2.29 15.42 3.37
C ARG A 49 -1.17 15.55 2.34
N VAL A 50 -1.43 16.18 1.22
CA VAL A 50 -0.41 16.55 0.24
C VAL A 50 0.54 17.56 0.88
N PHE A 51 1.76 17.13 1.17
CA PHE A 51 2.79 17.94 1.79
C PHE A 51 3.61 18.71 0.76
N ARG A 52 3.95 18.02 -0.36
CA ARG A 52 4.77 18.58 -1.44
C ARG A 52 4.37 17.97 -2.77
N LEU A 53 4.41 18.80 -3.81
CA LEU A 53 4.33 18.41 -5.20
C LEU A 53 5.60 18.90 -5.90
N GLN A 54 6.22 18.04 -6.69
CA GLN A 54 7.43 18.40 -7.45
C GLN A 54 7.42 17.67 -8.79
N ARG A 55 7.58 18.41 -9.89
CA ARG A 55 7.82 17.79 -11.19
C ARG A 55 9.20 17.14 -11.19
N LEU A 56 9.25 15.86 -11.52
CA LEU A 56 10.50 15.11 -11.73
C LEU A 56 10.85 15.04 -13.22
N ALA A 57 9.84 15.07 -14.09
CA ALA A 57 9.93 15.14 -15.53
C ALA A 57 8.65 15.81 -16.07
N ASP A 58 8.57 16.04 -17.39
CA ASP A 58 7.41 16.70 -18.02
C ASP A 58 6.11 15.95 -17.73
N ASP A 59 6.17 14.61 -17.67
CA ASP A 59 5.05 13.73 -17.44
C ASP A 59 5.08 13.00 -16.08
N VAL A 60 6.03 13.33 -15.17
CA VAL A 60 6.14 12.65 -13.86
C VAL A 60 6.10 13.65 -12.72
N MET A 61 5.17 13.44 -11.80
CA MET A 61 5.00 14.20 -10.57
C MET A 61 5.40 13.37 -9.36
N LEU A 62 6.27 13.92 -8.49
CA LEU A 62 6.42 13.45 -7.11
C LEU A 62 5.28 14.03 -6.28
N VAL A 63 4.47 13.17 -5.71
CA VAL A 63 3.44 13.53 -4.72
C VAL A 63 3.91 13.03 -3.36
N HIS A 64 4.29 13.93 -2.47
CA HIS A 64 4.67 13.60 -1.11
C HIS A 64 3.45 13.79 -0.20
N LEU A 65 2.99 12.72 0.37
CA LEU A 65 1.87 12.65 1.31
C LEU A 65 2.40 12.56 2.75
N ARG A 66 1.71 13.20 3.68
CA ARG A 66 1.92 13.00 5.12
C ARG A 66 0.67 12.47 5.80
N PHE A 67 0.86 11.50 6.65
CA PHE A 67 -0.18 10.97 7.51
C PHE A 67 -0.47 11.95 8.66
N PRO A 68 -1.64 11.84 9.33
CA PRO A 68 -1.96 12.67 10.50
C PRO A 68 -0.92 12.53 11.60
N ALA A 69 -0.76 13.56 12.40
CA ALA A 69 0.17 13.56 13.53
C ALA A 69 -0.06 12.33 14.43
N GLY A 70 1.03 11.67 14.82
CA GLY A 70 0.98 10.44 15.62
C GLY A 70 0.69 9.15 14.84
N ILE A 71 0.26 9.23 13.58
CA ILE A 71 0.06 8.06 12.73
C ILE A 71 1.37 7.68 12.05
N ARG A 72 1.82 6.46 12.32
CA ARG A 72 2.94 5.81 11.64
C ARG A 72 2.42 4.56 10.95
N VAL A 73 2.79 4.39 9.70
CA VAL A 73 2.44 3.20 8.92
C VAL A 73 3.69 2.37 8.69
N LYS A 74 3.72 1.18 9.26
CA LYS A 74 4.78 0.22 8.97
C LYS A 74 4.53 -0.43 7.63
N PHE A 75 5.52 -0.40 6.76
CA PHE A 75 5.51 -1.07 5.46
C PHE A 75 6.90 -1.63 5.15
N LYS A 76 6.99 -2.48 4.16
CA LYS A 76 8.26 -2.99 3.61
C LYS A 76 8.63 -2.20 2.36
N ALA A 77 9.92 -1.94 2.15
CA ALA A 77 10.39 -1.30 0.93
C ALA A 77 9.91 -2.06 -0.31
N GLY A 78 9.40 -1.33 -1.30
CA GLY A 78 8.82 -1.87 -2.51
C GLY A 78 7.30 -2.08 -2.49
N GLN A 79 6.65 -1.98 -1.32
CA GLN A 79 5.19 -2.03 -1.21
C GLN A 79 4.52 -0.77 -1.78
N HIS A 80 3.21 -0.86 -2.01
CA HIS A 80 2.38 0.22 -2.55
C HIS A 80 1.24 0.60 -1.59
N LEU A 81 0.59 1.68 -1.88
CA LEU A 81 -0.68 2.10 -1.29
C LEU A 81 -1.76 2.23 -2.35
N ASN A 82 -3.01 2.18 -1.92
CA ASN A 82 -4.18 2.47 -2.73
C ASN A 82 -4.72 3.86 -2.39
N LEU A 83 -4.85 4.72 -3.38
CA LEU A 83 -5.66 5.93 -3.27
C LEU A 83 -7.13 5.55 -3.48
N LEU A 84 -7.98 5.95 -2.54
CA LEU A 84 -9.42 5.73 -2.59
C LEU A 84 -10.07 7.02 -3.11
N LEU A 85 -10.62 6.96 -4.32
CA LEU A 85 -11.25 8.10 -4.97
C LEU A 85 -12.72 8.24 -4.53
N ASP A 86 -13.28 9.45 -4.63
CA ASP A 86 -14.67 9.73 -4.21
C ASP A 86 -15.71 8.94 -5.00
N ASN A 87 -15.39 8.56 -6.24
CA ASN A 87 -16.23 7.70 -7.09
C ASN A 87 -16.16 6.21 -6.73
N GLY A 88 -15.46 5.83 -5.66
CA GLY A 88 -15.25 4.45 -5.22
C GLY A 88 -14.12 3.71 -5.93
N GLU A 89 -13.50 4.31 -6.94
CA GLU A 89 -12.36 3.69 -7.61
C GLU A 89 -11.10 3.70 -6.73
N ARG A 90 -10.21 2.76 -7.03
CA ARG A 90 -8.89 2.65 -6.37
C ARG A 90 -7.80 2.84 -7.40
N ARG A 91 -6.71 3.47 -6.97
CA ARG A 91 -5.50 3.62 -7.79
C ARG A 91 -4.28 3.24 -6.96
N ASP A 92 -3.53 2.29 -7.47
CA ASP A 92 -2.36 1.74 -6.79
C ASP A 92 -1.12 2.53 -7.17
N PHE A 93 -0.36 2.95 -6.15
CA PHE A 93 0.90 3.64 -6.35
C PHE A 93 1.97 3.08 -5.42
N SER A 94 3.09 2.64 -6.01
CA SER A 94 4.24 2.21 -5.23
C SER A 94 4.83 3.36 -4.42
N MET A 95 5.19 3.08 -3.18
CA MET A 95 5.88 4.04 -2.32
C MET A 95 7.35 4.10 -2.72
N ALA A 96 7.82 5.31 -2.98
CA ALA A 96 9.21 5.58 -3.40
C ALA A 96 10.15 5.90 -2.23
N ASN A 97 9.60 6.16 -1.03
CA ASN A 97 10.38 6.39 0.18
C ASN A 97 10.71 5.08 0.91
N PRO A 98 11.80 5.04 1.69
CA PRO A 98 12.12 3.88 2.51
C PRO A 98 11.19 3.77 3.73
N PRO A 99 11.02 2.57 4.33
CA PRO A 99 10.14 2.34 5.49
C PRO A 99 10.49 3.16 6.74
N ARG A 100 11.71 3.66 6.85
CA ARG A 100 12.12 4.58 7.94
C ARG A 100 11.29 5.86 7.94
N GLU A 101 10.88 6.34 6.78
CA GLU A 101 10.00 7.49 6.59
C GLU A 101 8.53 7.06 6.69
N SER A 102 8.11 6.61 7.87
CA SER A 102 6.80 5.98 8.11
C SER A 102 5.67 6.97 8.43
N ASP A 103 5.95 8.27 8.42
CA ASP A 103 5.00 9.37 8.65
C ASP A 103 4.32 9.87 7.37
N GLY A 104 4.65 9.27 6.24
CA GLY A 104 4.08 9.60 4.95
C GLY A 104 4.44 8.61 3.85
N ALA A 105 4.11 8.99 2.62
CA ALA A 105 4.45 8.24 1.42
C ALA A 105 4.87 9.20 0.30
N GLN A 106 5.88 8.81 -0.46
CA GLN A 106 6.28 9.49 -1.69
C GLN A 106 5.83 8.65 -2.88
N LEU A 107 5.10 9.25 -3.80
CA LEU A 107 4.55 8.59 -4.98
C LEU A 107 5.12 9.25 -6.25
N HIS A 108 5.53 8.44 -7.21
CA HIS A 108 5.84 8.92 -8.55
C HIS A 108 4.62 8.67 -9.44
N ILE A 109 3.95 9.73 -9.84
CA ILE A 109 2.73 9.63 -10.64
C ILE A 109 3.02 10.14 -12.05
N ARG A 110 2.87 9.26 -13.03
CA ARG A 110 3.00 9.63 -14.44
C ARG A 110 1.66 10.12 -14.98
N HIS A 111 1.69 11.21 -15.73
CA HIS A 111 0.53 11.68 -16.48
C HIS A 111 0.19 10.71 -17.60
N VAL A 112 -1.04 10.26 -17.62
CA VAL A 112 -1.60 9.44 -18.70
C VAL A 112 -2.59 10.31 -19.46
N PRO A 113 -2.36 10.60 -20.74
CA PRO A 113 -3.32 11.38 -21.55
C PRO A 113 -4.72 10.76 -21.50
N GLY A 114 -5.74 11.56 -21.18
CA GLY A 114 -7.11 11.10 -20.97
C GLY A 114 -7.39 10.41 -19.63
N GLY A 115 -6.38 10.19 -18.80
CA GLY A 115 -6.55 9.61 -17.46
C GLY A 115 -7.08 10.66 -16.47
N ALA A 116 -8.34 10.53 -16.02
CA ALA A 116 -8.99 11.51 -15.16
C ALA A 116 -8.20 11.80 -13.88
N PHE A 117 -7.73 10.78 -13.17
CA PHE A 117 -6.99 10.96 -11.93
C PHE A 117 -5.60 11.58 -12.17
N THR A 118 -4.85 11.12 -13.17
CA THR A 118 -3.51 11.67 -13.43
C THR A 118 -3.59 13.11 -13.93
N THR A 119 -4.59 13.46 -14.73
CA THR A 119 -4.89 14.84 -15.11
C THR A 119 -5.21 15.70 -13.88
N TYR A 120 -6.07 15.20 -12.97
CA TYR A 120 -6.34 15.89 -11.71
C TYR A 120 -5.05 16.16 -10.91
N VAL A 121 -4.13 15.19 -10.83
CA VAL A 121 -2.84 15.36 -10.11
C VAL A 121 -2.01 16.48 -10.72
N PHE A 122 -1.98 16.59 -12.03
CA PHE A 122 -1.13 17.58 -12.74
C PHE A 122 -1.75 18.97 -12.78
N GLU A 123 -3.06 19.09 -12.86
CA GLU A 123 -3.75 20.36 -13.07
C GLU A 123 -4.36 20.94 -11.80
N ARG A 124 -4.88 20.10 -10.90
CA ARG A 124 -5.74 20.55 -9.80
C ARG A 124 -5.22 20.24 -8.40
N LEU A 125 -4.51 19.12 -8.21
CA LEU A 125 -4.01 18.74 -6.89
C LEU A 125 -3.08 19.85 -6.35
N ARG A 126 -3.27 20.22 -5.09
CA ARG A 126 -2.51 21.30 -4.44
C ARG A 126 -1.94 20.80 -3.10
N ARG A 127 -0.88 21.46 -2.67
CA ARG A 127 -0.36 21.31 -1.30
C ARG A 127 -1.48 21.64 -0.30
N GLY A 128 -1.69 20.76 0.67
CA GLY A 128 -2.73 20.91 1.68
C GLY A 128 -3.95 20.04 1.41
N ASP A 129 -4.19 19.61 0.16
CA ASP A 129 -5.28 18.70 -0.17
C ASP A 129 -5.17 17.40 0.61
N VAL A 130 -6.30 16.76 0.83
CA VAL A 130 -6.39 15.51 1.61
C VAL A 130 -6.87 14.40 0.71
N LEU A 131 -6.12 13.31 0.69
CA LEU A 131 -6.44 12.09 -0.04
C LEU A 131 -6.70 10.95 0.95
N LYS A 132 -7.66 10.10 0.66
CA LYS A 132 -7.91 8.89 1.43
C LYS A 132 -7.05 7.76 0.88
N VAL A 133 -6.30 7.09 1.76
CA VAL A 133 -5.36 6.04 1.37
C VAL A 133 -5.57 4.78 2.21
N GLU A 134 -5.29 3.66 1.61
CA GLU A 134 -5.21 2.37 2.29
C GLU A 134 -3.79 1.79 2.06
N VAL A 135 -3.11 1.38 3.11
CA VAL A 135 -1.67 1.02 3.09
C VAL A 135 -1.32 0.07 4.24
N PRO A 136 -0.35 -0.85 4.09
CA PRO A 136 0.42 -1.18 2.89
C PRO A 136 -0.22 -2.32 2.08
N PHE A 137 0.24 -2.46 0.82
CA PHE A 137 -0.11 -3.57 -0.07
C PHE A 137 1.12 -4.08 -0.83
N GLY A 138 1.01 -5.31 -1.35
CA GLY A 138 1.94 -5.91 -2.30
C GLY A 138 3.11 -6.66 -1.65
N ASP A 139 3.70 -7.53 -2.47
CA ASP A 139 4.76 -8.47 -2.09
C ASP A 139 6.05 -8.24 -2.89
N PHE A 140 6.14 -7.12 -3.62
CA PHE A 140 7.37 -6.72 -4.29
C PHE A 140 8.35 -6.16 -3.26
N VAL A 141 9.07 -7.05 -2.58
CA VAL A 141 10.00 -6.70 -1.50
C VAL A 141 11.36 -7.36 -1.73
N LEU A 142 12.40 -6.81 -1.10
CA LEU A 142 13.72 -7.41 -1.15
C LEU A 142 13.67 -8.83 -0.60
N ARG A 143 14.15 -9.79 -1.39
CA ARG A 143 14.29 -11.19 -0.96
C ARG A 143 15.59 -11.36 -0.16
N GLU A 144 15.52 -12.10 0.91
CA GLU A 144 16.72 -12.51 1.66
C GLU A 144 17.56 -13.45 0.81
N SER A 145 18.76 -13.01 0.45
CA SER A 145 19.71 -13.77 -0.37
C SER A 145 21.07 -13.08 -0.33
N ALA A 146 22.14 -13.85 -0.55
CA ALA A 146 23.48 -13.31 -0.79
C ALA A 146 23.78 -13.10 -2.30
N LYS A 147 22.84 -13.44 -3.19
CA LYS A 147 23.05 -13.33 -4.64
C LYS A 147 23.03 -11.87 -5.08
N PRO A 148 23.72 -11.52 -6.17
CA PRO A 148 23.63 -10.23 -6.83
C PRO A 148 22.18 -9.86 -7.17
N ILE A 149 21.90 -8.56 -7.26
CA ILE A 149 20.58 -8.06 -7.58
C ILE A 149 20.62 -7.29 -8.89
N LEU A 150 19.77 -7.66 -9.82
CA LEU A 150 19.49 -6.87 -11.01
C LEU A 150 18.11 -6.24 -10.88
N PHE A 151 18.05 -4.91 -10.84
CA PHE A 151 16.80 -4.15 -10.90
C PHE A 151 16.52 -3.71 -12.33
N VAL A 152 15.28 -3.96 -12.79
CA VAL A 152 14.79 -3.49 -14.08
C VAL A 152 13.53 -2.68 -13.87
N ALA A 153 13.52 -1.43 -14.34
CA ALA A 153 12.40 -0.52 -14.19
C ALA A 153 12.08 0.22 -15.48
N GLY A 154 10.79 0.37 -15.77
CA GLY A 154 10.28 1.29 -16.78
C GLY A 154 9.52 2.43 -16.13
N SER A 155 9.82 3.69 -16.49
CA SER A 155 9.09 4.88 -16.03
C SER A 155 8.96 4.93 -14.48
N THR A 156 7.75 5.16 -13.98
CA THR A 156 7.46 5.21 -12.52
C THR A 156 7.58 3.86 -11.81
N GLY A 157 7.80 2.75 -12.54
CA GLY A 157 8.20 1.47 -11.95
C GLY A 157 9.53 1.54 -11.17
N PHE A 158 10.29 2.62 -11.33
CA PHE A 158 11.46 2.90 -10.50
C PHE A 158 11.10 3.25 -9.04
N ALA A 159 9.88 3.70 -8.75
CA ALA A 159 9.49 4.09 -7.39
C ALA A 159 9.71 2.99 -6.33
N PRO A 160 9.21 1.75 -6.50
CA PRO A 160 9.44 0.68 -5.53
C PRO A 160 10.92 0.25 -5.47
N ILE A 161 11.64 0.32 -6.57
CA ILE A 161 13.09 0.02 -6.61
C ILE A 161 13.88 1.05 -5.83
N LYS A 162 13.58 2.34 -6.01
CA LYS A 162 14.17 3.43 -5.21
C LYS A 162 13.97 3.17 -3.71
N SER A 163 12.75 2.84 -3.29
CA SER A 163 12.45 2.50 -1.90
C SER A 163 13.32 1.36 -1.38
N ILE A 164 13.50 0.29 -2.17
CA ILE A 164 14.33 -0.87 -1.81
C ILE A 164 15.80 -0.48 -1.71
N ILE A 165 16.34 0.25 -2.69
CA ILE A 165 17.74 0.68 -2.70
C ILE A 165 18.04 1.55 -1.47
N GLU A 166 17.20 2.54 -1.19
CA GLU A 166 17.38 3.42 -0.03
C GLU A 166 17.29 2.65 1.30
N ASP A 167 16.37 1.70 1.41
CA ASP A 167 16.25 0.84 2.60
C ASP A 167 17.49 -0.07 2.77
N MET A 168 18.02 -0.61 1.67
CA MET A 168 19.28 -1.38 1.67
C MET A 168 20.44 -0.51 2.16
N MET A 169 20.58 0.71 1.63
CA MET A 169 21.65 1.63 2.03
C MET A 169 21.52 1.99 3.53
N LEU A 170 20.33 2.28 4.02
CA LEU A 170 20.07 2.58 5.42
C LEU A 170 20.37 1.42 6.37
N LYS A 171 20.24 0.20 5.90
CA LYS A 171 20.51 -1.04 6.66
C LYS A 171 21.93 -1.56 6.48
N GLY A 172 22.75 -0.92 5.65
CA GLY A 172 24.10 -1.39 5.32
C GLY A 172 24.10 -2.73 4.56
N ILE A 173 23.04 -3.04 3.81
CA ILE A 173 22.97 -4.25 2.99
C ILE A 173 23.73 -3.99 1.69
N GLY A 174 24.98 -4.49 1.61
CA GLY A 174 25.77 -4.49 0.38
C GLY A 174 25.53 -5.77 -0.40
N ARG A 175 25.03 -5.64 -1.63
CA ARG A 175 24.98 -6.70 -2.65
C ARG A 175 25.33 -6.10 -4.00
N GLU A 176 26.14 -6.82 -4.77
CA GLU A 176 26.46 -6.44 -6.15
C GLU A 176 25.23 -6.56 -7.07
#